data_1215ec65f59037c7d3e81e63a2f0206f
#
_entry.id   1215ec65f59037c7d3e81e63a2f0206f
#
_cell.length_a   1.000
_cell.length_b   1.000
_cell.length_c   1.000
_cell.angle_alpha   90.00
_cell.angle_beta   90.00
_cell.angle_gamma   90.00
#
_symmetry.space_group_name_H-M   'P 1'
#
loop_
_entity.id
_entity.type
_entity.pdbx_description
1 polymer ?
#
loop_
_entity_poly.entity_id
_entity_poly.type
_entity_poly.pdbx_seq_one_letter_code
_entity_poly.pdbx_strand_id
1 'polypeptide(L)'
;MATIKDIARLSGYSIGTVSRVINSHPDVSEAAKRKIEEVIRKTGFQPNSNAKLLKQASTSAITILVKGTKNIFLETILEEIQELLRIHGEAVSVVFLDELADEVETAVQLCAERKPKGFIFLGANPDYLKKSFGVITVPAVLVSGDADGLGFENLSSFCTDDFAAAKEAVGYLLSKGHTKIGIVGGMGEREHGNVGADRLYGAMEKLKESGISFERERCYEPAKFSAEAGYDSARRLLERAPEITAVFALSDTVAIGAMRAAKDLGLSIPDDLSVIGFDGIEYSRYSVPRLTTVEQSSSLLAQRSVEDLLLRLNYPRPAVHEKIPFRIVEGESVKKPKK
;
A
#
# COMPACT_ATOMS: atom_id res chain seq x y z
N MET A 1 1.74 -39.83 16.56
CA MET A 1 2.17 -39.55 15.19
C MET A 1 3.66 -39.83 15.05
N ALA A 2 4.08 -40.55 14.00
CA ALA A 2 5.50 -40.79 13.76
C ALA A 2 6.21 -39.46 13.42
N THR A 3 7.46 -39.30 13.87
CA THR A 3 8.30 -38.12 13.60
C THR A 3 9.38 -38.47 12.58
N ILE A 4 10.05 -37.49 11.98
CA ILE A 4 11.19 -37.72 11.08
C ILE A 4 12.33 -38.47 11.77
N LYS A 5 12.49 -38.33 13.10
CA LYS A 5 13.45 -39.09 13.91
C LYS A 5 13.06 -40.58 13.98
N ASP A 6 11.76 -40.87 14.04
CA ASP A 6 11.27 -42.25 14.04
C ASP A 6 11.45 -42.89 12.67
N ILE A 7 11.22 -42.16 11.57
CA ILE A 7 11.50 -42.64 10.21
C ILE A 7 12.99 -42.95 10.04
N ALA A 8 13.87 -42.06 10.51
CA ALA A 8 15.33 -42.29 10.47
C ALA A 8 15.73 -43.56 11.23
N ARG A 9 15.22 -43.71 12.45
CA ARG A 9 15.47 -44.91 13.28
C ARG A 9 14.94 -46.19 12.63
N LEU A 10 13.73 -46.21 12.11
CA LEU A 10 13.08 -47.38 11.52
C LEU A 10 13.66 -47.75 10.15
N SER A 11 14.10 -46.77 9.37
CA SER A 11 14.74 -47.04 8.07
C SER A 11 16.22 -47.35 8.16
N GLY A 12 16.88 -47.01 9.28
CA GLY A 12 18.32 -47.18 9.48
C GLY A 12 19.17 -46.15 8.75
N TYR A 13 18.56 -45.03 8.30
CA TYR A 13 19.26 -43.92 7.64
C TYR A 13 19.32 -42.69 8.53
N SER A 14 20.25 -41.79 8.22
CA SER A 14 20.36 -40.51 8.93
C SER A 14 19.13 -39.64 8.70
N ILE A 15 18.81 -38.71 9.64
CA ILE A 15 17.75 -37.72 9.49
C ILE A 15 17.97 -36.89 8.22
N GLY A 16 19.22 -36.59 7.88
CA GLY A 16 19.58 -35.86 6.65
C GLY A 16 19.21 -36.64 5.38
N THR A 17 19.45 -37.94 5.34
CA THR A 17 19.08 -38.81 4.21
C THR A 17 17.56 -38.93 4.08
N VAL A 18 16.85 -39.11 5.20
CA VAL A 18 15.37 -39.13 5.22
C VAL A 18 14.81 -37.80 4.70
N SER A 19 15.35 -36.70 5.14
CA SER A 19 14.93 -35.35 4.67
C SER A 19 15.14 -35.19 3.17
N ARG A 20 16.26 -35.66 2.63
CA ARG A 20 16.52 -35.57 1.15
C ARG A 20 15.54 -36.45 0.36
N VAL A 21 15.18 -37.64 0.84
CA VAL A 21 14.14 -38.48 0.21
C VAL A 21 12.79 -37.78 0.20
N ILE A 22 12.37 -37.23 1.35
CA ILE A 22 11.09 -36.53 1.50
C ILE A 22 11.01 -35.31 0.56
N ASN A 23 12.13 -34.63 0.31
CA ASN A 23 12.22 -33.51 -0.59
C ASN A 23 12.61 -33.86 -2.03
N SER A 24 12.58 -35.13 -2.41
CA SER A 24 12.90 -35.64 -3.76
C SER A 24 14.26 -35.19 -4.29
N HIS A 25 15.27 -35.10 -3.43
CA HIS A 25 16.62 -34.64 -3.83
C HIS A 25 17.29 -35.67 -4.73
N PRO A 26 17.93 -35.25 -5.85
CA PRO A 26 18.50 -36.21 -6.81
C PRO A 26 19.68 -37.04 -6.28
N ASP A 27 20.38 -36.59 -5.24
CA ASP A 27 21.60 -37.21 -4.69
C ASP A 27 21.32 -38.36 -3.70
N VAL A 28 20.21 -39.08 -3.81
CA VAL A 28 19.88 -40.19 -2.92
C VAL A 28 19.80 -41.48 -3.71
N SER A 29 20.49 -42.51 -3.23
CA SER A 29 20.47 -43.82 -3.90
C SER A 29 19.05 -44.42 -3.92
N GLU A 30 18.71 -45.12 -5.00
CA GLU A 30 17.41 -45.77 -5.16
C GLU A 30 17.08 -46.74 -4.06
N ALA A 31 18.10 -47.42 -3.50
CA ALA A 31 17.95 -48.35 -2.35
C ALA A 31 17.49 -47.60 -1.09
N ALA A 32 18.10 -46.44 -0.79
CA ALA A 32 17.70 -45.60 0.33
C ALA A 32 16.30 -45.04 0.17
N LYS A 33 15.99 -44.57 -1.05
CA LYS A 33 14.68 -44.00 -1.41
C LYS A 33 13.56 -45.02 -1.16
N ARG A 34 13.66 -46.22 -1.76
CA ARG A 34 12.67 -47.30 -1.59
C ARG A 34 12.44 -47.68 -0.13
N LYS A 35 13.51 -47.85 0.66
CA LYS A 35 13.43 -48.27 2.07
C LYS A 35 12.79 -47.19 2.94
N ILE A 36 13.13 -45.93 2.73
CA ILE A 36 12.55 -44.82 3.47
C ILE A 36 11.07 -44.61 3.11
N GLU A 37 10.71 -44.67 1.82
CA GLU A 37 9.31 -44.58 1.36
C GLU A 37 8.44 -45.73 1.88
N GLU A 38 8.99 -46.92 2.00
CA GLU A 38 8.29 -48.07 2.63
C GLU A 38 7.98 -47.82 4.11
N VAL A 39 8.95 -47.27 4.86
CA VAL A 39 8.75 -46.90 6.26
C VAL A 39 7.74 -45.78 6.42
N ILE A 40 7.79 -44.79 5.56
CA ILE A 40 6.81 -43.69 5.54
C ILE A 40 5.39 -44.24 5.33
N ARG A 41 5.20 -45.15 4.36
CA ARG A 41 3.88 -45.79 4.11
C ARG A 41 3.39 -46.62 5.31
N LYS A 42 4.29 -47.40 5.92
CA LYS A 42 3.93 -48.25 7.08
C LYS A 42 3.56 -47.46 8.32
N THR A 43 4.18 -46.30 8.52
CA THR A 43 3.98 -45.47 9.72
C THR A 43 2.89 -44.44 9.57
N GLY A 44 2.38 -44.21 8.34
CA GLY A 44 1.44 -43.12 8.05
C GLY A 44 2.06 -41.75 8.29
N PHE A 45 3.40 -41.65 8.25
CA PHE A 45 4.09 -40.35 8.45
C PHE A 45 3.71 -39.38 7.37
N GLN A 46 3.17 -38.25 7.80
CA GLN A 46 2.98 -37.08 6.93
C GLN A 46 4.02 -36.01 7.31
N PRO A 47 4.78 -35.52 6.33
CA PRO A 47 5.69 -34.40 6.58
C PRO A 47 4.90 -33.22 7.16
N ASN A 48 5.34 -32.70 8.31
CA ASN A 48 4.71 -31.55 8.92
C ASN A 48 5.04 -30.31 8.05
N SER A 49 4.08 -29.94 7.20
CA SER A 49 4.18 -28.73 6.35
C SER A 49 4.42 -27.48 7.18
N ASN A 50 3.91 -27.40 8.41
CA ASN A 50 4.17 -26.28 9.31
C ASN A 50 5.62 -26.23 9.78
N ALA A 51 6.29 -27.40 9.98
CA ALA A 51 7.72 -27.43 10.30
C ALA A 51 8.59 -27.06 9.08
N LYS A 52 8.12 -27.33 7.86
CA LYS A 52 8.76 -26.87 6.61
C LYS A 52 8.54 -25.36 6.42
N LEU A 53 7.35 -24.86 6.71
CA LEU A 53 7.01 -23.42 6.70
C LEU A 53 7.78 -22.66 7.80
N LEU A 54 7.92 -23.24 9.02
CA LEU A 54 8.74 -22.66 10.08
C LEU A 54 10.24 -22.67 9.75
N LYS A 55 10.74 -23.66 9.00
CA LYS A 55 12.12 -23.69 8.52
C LYS A 55 12.36 -22.80 7.32
N GLN A 56 11.36 -22.61 6.46
CA GLN A 56 11.37 -21.62 5.37
C GLN A 56 11.15 -20.19 5.91
N ALA A 57 10.38 -20.01 6.99
CA ALA A 57 10.28 -18.73 7.70
C ALA A 57 11.59 -18.31 8.41
N SER A 58 12.56 -19.23 8.54
CA SER A 58 13.92 -18.91 9.04
C SER A 58 14.91 -18.56 7.91
N THR A 59 14.53 -18.66 6.64
CA THR A 59 15.33 -18.15 5.53
C THR A 59 14.83 -16.76 5.18
N SER A 60 15.68 -15.79 5.36
CA SER A 60 15.56 -14.37 5.00
C SER A 60 14.53 -14.08 3.90
N ALA A 61 13.29 -13.78 4.29
CA ALA A 61 12.23 -13.37 3.38
C ALA A 61 12.30 -11.85 3.12
N ILE A 62 11.74 -11.39 2.01
CA ILE A 62 11.40 -9.98 1.84
C ILE A 62 10.19 -9.68 2.71
N THR A 63 10.27 -8.66 3.54
CA THR A 63 9.17 -8.26 4.43
C THR A 63 8.45 -7.04 3.89
N ILE A 64 7.14 -7.16 3.71
CA ILE A 64 6.28 -6.07 3.28
C ILE A 64 5.52 -5.55 4.50
N LEU A 65 5.68 -4.27 4.81
CA LEU A 65 4.95 -3.57 5.87
C LEU A 65 3.86 -2.74 5.22
N VAL A 66 2.60 -3.03 5.51
CA VAL A 66 1.44 -2.34 4.93
C VAL A 66 0.82 -1.43 5.97
N LYS A 67 0.84 -0.12 5.74
CA LYS A 67 0.31 0.89 6.65
C LYS A 67 -1.16 1.20 6.33
N GLY A 68 -2.04 0.92 7.28
CA GLY A 68 -3.50 1.06 7.10
C GLY A 68 -4.17 -0.26 6.69
N THR A 69 -5.06 -0.75 7.56
CA THR A 69 -5.76 -2.04 7.38
C THR A 69 -7.00 -1.98 6.49
N LYS A 70 -7.35 -0.80 5.97
CA LYS A 70 -8.55 -0.54 5.14
C LYS A 70 -8.23 0.28 3.88
N ASN A 71 -6.95 0.34 3.49
CA ASN A 71 -6.53 1.11 2.32
C ASN A 71 -6.49 0.21 1.08
N ILE A 72 -7.58 0.22 0.31
CA ILE A 72 -7.78 -0.63 -0.88
C ILE A 72 -6.70 -0.37 -1.95
N PHE A 73 -6.21 0.87 -2.09
CA PHE A 73 -5.13 1.16 -3.04
C PHE A 73 -3.83 0.44 -2.68
N LEU A 74 -3.44 0.47 -1.40
CA LEU A 74 -2.26 -0.24 -0.95
C LEU A 74 -2.44 -1.77 -1.00
N GLU A 75 -3.66 -2.29 -0.79
CA GLU A 75 -3.97 -3.71 -0.96
C GLU A 75 -3.79 -4.15 -2.42
N THR A 76 -4.23 -3.34 -3.39
CA THR A 76 -4.04 -3.61 -4.82
C THR A 76 -2.54 -3.68 -5.18
N ILE A 77 -1.74 -2.72 -4.68
CA ILE A 77 -0.29 -2.74 -4.90
C ILE A 77 0.35 -3.96 -4.23
N LEU A 78 -0.09 -4.34 -3.03
CA LEU A 78 0.40 -5.51 -2.31
C LEU A 78 0.19 -6.79 -3.13
N GLU A 79 -1.00 -7.00 -3.70
CA GLU A 79 -1.29 -8.17 -4.53
C GLU A 79 -0.34 -8.26 -5.73
N GLU A 80 -0.13 -7.14 -6.43
CA GLU A 80 0.79 -7.07 -7.57
C GLU A 80 2.25 -7.33 -7.16
N ILE A 81 2.71 -6.77 -6.05
CA ILE A 81 4.07 -7.01 -5.50
C ILE A 81 4.24 -8.47 -5.13
N GLN A 82 3.26 -9.09 -4.45
CA GLN A 82 3.33 -10.50 -4.06
C GLN A 82 3.44 -11.42 -5.28
N GLU A 83 2.67 -11.13 -6.33
CA GLU A 83 2.73 -11.91 -7.57
C GLU A 83 4.08 -11.76 -8.27
N LEU A 84 4.61 -10.53 -8.37
CA LEU A 84 5.93 -10.28 -8.97
C LEU A 84 7.04 -10.99 -8.19
N LEU A 85 7.05 -10.91 -6.86
CA LEU A 85 8.04 -11.59 -6.02
C LEU A 85 7.90 -13.12 -6.12
N ARG A 86 6.67 -13.64 -6.21
CA ARG A 86 6.41 -15.09 -6.42
C ARG A 86 7.00 -15.58 -7.75
N ILE A 87 6.84 -14.80 -8.84
CA ILE A 87 7.42 -15.12 -10.15
C ILE A 87 8.95 -15.20 -10.07
N HIS A 88 9.57 -14.33 -9.27
CA HIS A 88 11.03 -14.32 -9.06
C HIS A 88 11.50 -15.35 -8.01
N GLY A 89 10.61 -16.17 -7.45
CA GLY A 89 10.94 -17.23 -6.50
C GLY A 89 11.31 -16.72 -5.10
N GLU A 90 10.96 -15.47 -4.76
CA GLU A 90 11.26 -14.87 -3.47
C GLU A 90 10.21 -15.24 -2.41
N ALA A 91 10.69 -15.53 -1.19
CA ALA A 91 9.81 -15.71 -0.04
C ALA A 91 9.38 -14.36 0.51
N VAL A 92 8.08 -14.23 0.82
CA VAL A 92 7.47 -12.99 1.28
C VAL A 92 6.83 -13.17 2.66
N SER A 93 7.01 -12.18 3.52
CA SER A 93 6.28 -12.03 4.79
C SER A 93 5.54 -10.69 4.76
N VAL A 94 4.24 -10.69 5.06
CA VAL A 94 3.43 -9.46 5.11
C VAL A 94 3.04 -9.16 6.55
N VAL A 95 3.16 -7.89 6.93
CA VAL A 95 2.75 -7.37 8.23
C VAL A 95 1.85 -6.16 8.02
N PHE A 96 0.62 -6.25 8.46
CA PHE A 96 -0.32 -5.12 8.45
C PHE A 96 -0.18 -4.31 9.72
N LEU A 97 -0.14 -2.99 9.57
CA LEU A 97 -0.01 -2.03 10.65
C LEU A 97 -1.22 -1.10 10.67
N ASP A 98 -1.57 -0.61 11.86
CA ASP A 98 -2.51 0.51 11.97
C ASP A 98 -1.93 1.75 11.28
N GLU A 99 -2.81 2.63 10.79
CA GLU A 99 -2.42 3.85 10.08
C GLU A 99 -1.52 4.78 10.93
N LEU A 100 -1.64 4.72 12.27
CA LEU A 100 -0.85 5.53 13.21
C LEU A 100 0.37 4.79 13.80
N ALA A 101 0.55 3.50 13.49
CA ALA A 101 1.67 2.73 14.00
C ALA A 101 3.02 3.22 13.44
N ASP A 102 4.09 3.05 14.21
CA ASP A 102 5.47 3.28 13.77
C ASP A 102 5.97 2.03 13.00
N GLU A 103 5.95 2.13 11.67
CA GLU A 103 6.39 1.08 10.76
C GLU A 103 7.90 0.84 10.83
N VAL A 104 8.67 1.87 11.17
CA VAL A 104 10.13 1.77 11.25
C VAL A 104 10.53 1.04 12.53
N GLU A 105 9.89 1.31 13.65
CA GLU A 105 10.09 0.56 14.89
C GLU A 105 9.79 -0.92 14.68
N THR A 106 8.69 -1.23 13.98
CA THR A 106 8.34 -2.61 13.61
C THR A 106 9.42 -3.24 12.72
N ALA A 107 9.93 -2.52 11.72
CA ALA A 107 11.00 -3.03 10.84
C ALA A 107 12.29 -3.29 11.62
N VAL A 108 12.67 -2.42 12.56
CA VAL A 108 13.84 -2.59 13.44
C VAL A 108 13.70 -3.85 14.30
N GLN A 109 12.52 -4.05 14.90
CA GLN A 109 12.24 -5.26 15.66
C GLN A 109 12.36 -6.52 14.79
N LEU A 110 11.80 -6.51 13.58
CA LEU A 110 11.88 -7.63 12.64
C LEU A 110 13.32 -7.91 12.18
N CYS A 111 14.16 -6.88 12.05
CA CYS A 111 15.60 -7.08 11.79
C CYS A 111 16.28 -7.90 12.89
N ALA A 112 15.95 -7.63 14.15
CA ALA A 112 16.51 -8.36 15.28
C ALA A 112 15.98 -9.82 15.36
N GLU A 113 14.70 -10.04 15.09
CA GLU A 113 14.03 -11.33 15.26
C GLU A 113 14.20 -12.27 14.06
N ARG A 114 14.11 -11.76 12.83
CA ARG A 114 13.88 -12.57 11.61
C ARG A 114 14.92 -12.40 10.52
N LYS A 115 15.77 -11.37 10.60
CA LYS A 115 16.82 -11.04 9.61
C LYS A 115 16.29 -11.04 8.17
N PRO A 116 15.34 -10.17 7.81
CA PRO A 116 14.79 -10.08 6.46
C PRO A 116 15.89 -9.77 5.43
N LYS A 117 15.70 -10.20 4.17
CA LYS A 117 16.61 -9.82 3.06
C LYS A 117 16.50 -8.34 2.72
N GLY A 118 15.29 -7.80 2.82
CA GLY A 118 14.96 -6.42 2.49
C GLY A 118 13.53 -6.10 2.91
N PHE A 119 13.17 -4.82 2.81
CA PHE A 119 11.84 -4.34 3.15
C PHE A 119 11.16 -3.65 1.98
N ILE A 120 9.84 -3.80 1.92
CA ILE A 120 8.95 -2.93 1.15
C ILE A 120 7.99 -2.29 2.13
N PHE A 121 8.00 -0.95 2.22
CA PHE A 121 7.05 -0.17 2.99
C PHE A 121 5.93 0.29 2.04
N LEU A 122 4.72 -0.21 2.21
CA LEU A 122 3.53 0.30 1.53
C LEU A 122 2.91 1.40 2.38
N GLY A 123 3.25 2.65 2.05
CA GLY A 123 3.02 3.81 2.88
C GLY A 123 3.96 3.87 4.10
N ALA A 124 4.41 5.06 4.45
CA ALA A 124 5.18 5.32 5.65
C ALA A 124 4.99 6.75 6.12
N ASN A 125 5.32 7.01 7.38
CA ASN A 125 5.46 8.36 7.90
C ASN A 125 6.92 8.81 7.77
N PRO A 126 7.21 9.88 7.01
CA PRO A 126 8.57 10.39 6.82
C PRO A 126 9.31 10.72 8.12
N ASP A 127 8.60 11.13 9.17
CA ASP A 127 9.24 11.43 10.46
C ASP A 127 9.73 10.18 11.18
N TYR A 128 9.00 9.07 11.09
CA TYR A 128 9.48 7.80 11.62
C TYR A 128 10.71 7.32 10.84
N LEU A 129 10.70 7.48 9.50
CA LEU A 129 11.87 7.18 8.68
C LEU A 129 13.07 8.03 9.10
N LYS A 130 12.93 9.37 9.19
CA LYS A 130 14.01 10.28 9.64
C LYS A 130 14.56 9.89 10.99
N LYS A 131 13.69 9.54 11.93
CA LYS A 131 14.05 9.27 13.32
C LYS A 131 14.80 7.95 13.50
N SER A 132 14.39 6.89 12.83
CA SER A 132 14.77 5.53 13.22
C SER A 132 15.28 4.64 12.10
N PHE A 133 15.11 5.00 10.81
CA PHE A 133 15.48 4.14 9.69
C PHE A 133 17.00 3.86 9.59
N GLY A 134 17.85 4.75 10.07
CA GLY A 134 19.32 4.64 9.95
C GLY A 134 19.94 3.37 10.56
N VAL A 135 19.22 2.63 11.39
CA VAL A 135 19.70 1.35 11.94
C VAL A 135 19.37 0.14 11.04
N ILE A 136 18.55 0.33 10.04
CA ILE A 136 18.21 -0.70 9.05
C ILE A 136 19.29 -0.71 7.99
N THR A 137 19.99 -1.83 7.84
CA THR A 137 21.14 -1.98 6.93
C THR A 137 20.81 -2.72 5.64
N VAL A 138 19.66 -3.39 5.59
CA VAL A 138 19.22 -4.11 4.40
C VAL A 138 18.56 -3.15 3.39
N PRO A 139 18.57 -3.48 2.08
CA PRO A 139 17.86 -2.69 1.07
C PRO A 139 16.36 -2.56 1.40
N ALA A 140 15.83 -1.38 1.21
CA ALA A 140 14.43 -1.08 1.44
C ALA A 140 13.86 -0.20 0.31
N VAL A 141 12.56 -0.33 0.09
CA VAL A 141 11.80 0.49 -0.86
C VAL A 141 10.56 1.04 -0.18
N LEU A 142 10.33 2.32 -0.31
CA LEU A 142 9.09 2.99 0.06
C LEU A 142 8.20 3.11 -1.19
N VAL A 143 6.97 2.64 -1.10
CA VAL A 143 5.96 2.71 -2.17
C VAL A 143 4.82 3.61 -1.72
N SER A 144 4.33 4.46 -2.63
CA SER A 144 3.29 5.45 -2.34
C SER A 144 3.68 6.42 -1.22
N GLY A 145 4.96 6.82 -1.22
CA GLY A 145 5.51 7.85 -0.35
C GLY A 145 6.87 8.28 -0.88
N ASP A 146 7.28 9.49 -0.57
CA ASP A 146 8.54 10.05 -1.03
C ASP A 146 9.62 9.96 0.06
N ALA A 147 10.79 9.41 -0.30
CA ALA A 147 11.97 9.36 0.55
C ALA A 147 13.13 10.20 -0.01
N ASP A 148 12.91 10.91 -1.13
CA ASP A 148 13.92 11.83 -1.66
C ASP A 148 14.24 12.92 -0.62
N GLY A 149 15.50 13.21 -0.44
CA GLY A 149 15.96 14.16 0.59
C GLY A 149 16.08 13.61 2.02
N LEU A 150 15.68 12.34 2.30
CA LEU A 150 15.93 11.71 3.61
C LEU A 150 17.40 11.29 3.79
N GLY A 151 18.17 11.14 2.71
CA GLY A 151 19.61 10.87 2.73
C GLY A 151 20.00 9.42 3.04
N PHE A 152 19.10 8.45 2.92
CA PHE A 152 19.39 7.03 3.15
C PHE A 152 19.78 6.33 1.85
N GLU A 153 21.02 5.87 1.72
CA GLU A 153 21.52 5.18 0.53
C GLU A 153 20.86 3.80 0.28
N ASN A 154 20.23 3.24 1.30
CA ASN A 154 19.57 1.94 1.24
C ASN A 154 18.03 2.02 1.18
N LEU A 155 17.46 3.21 1.01
CA LEU A 155 16.00 3.41 0.89
C LEU A 155 15.67 4.07 -0.45
N SER A 156 15.11 3.31 -1.39
CA SER A 156 14.51 3.85 -2.62
C SER A 156 13.06 4.28 -2.39
N SER A 157 12.51 5.13 -3.25
CA SER A 157 11.08 5.46 -3.21
C SER A 157 10.46 5.56 -4.61
N PHE A 158 9.25 5.03 -4.73
CA PHE A 158 8.42 5.09 -5.93
C PHE A 158 7.03 5.59 -5.53
N CYS A 159 6.66 6.76 -6.02
CA CYS A 159 5.41 7.40 -5.63
C CYS A 159 4.84 8.27 -6.75
N THR A 160 3.59 8.64 -6.65
CA THR A 160 3.01 9.71 -7.44
C THR A 160 3.49 11.07 -6.90
N ASP A 161 3.56 12.09 -7.74
CA ASP A 161 3.66 13.46 -7.26
C ASP A 161 2.29 13.91 -6.73
N ASP A 162 2.04 13.61 -5.46
CA ASP A 162 0.74 13.86 -4.80
C ASP A 162 0.37 15.34 -4.79
N PHE A 163 1.37 16.22 -4.65
CA PHE A 163 1.15 17.67 -4.69
C PHE A 163 0.70 18.12 -6.08
N ALA A 164 1.43 17.74 -7.12
CA ALA A 164 1.08 18.09 -8.51
C ALA A 164 -0.26 17.47 -8.92
N ALA A 165 -0.50 16.21 -8.54
CA ALA A 165 -1.73 15.51 -8.86
C ALA A 165 -2.97 16.15 -8.20
N ALA A 166 -2.85 16.59 -6.95
CA ALA A 166 -3.92 17.32 -6.27
C ALA A 166 -4.18 18.70 -6.89
N LYS A 167 -3.12 19.40 -7.35
CA LYS A 167 -3.30 20.63 -8.15
C LYS A 167 -4.10 20.38 -9.42
N GLU A 168 -3.84 19.28 -10.12
CA GLU A 168 -4.59 18.92 -11.32
C GLU A 168 -6.03 18.53 -11.00
N ALA A 169 -6.30 17.79 -9.92
CA ALA A 169 -7.65 17.45 -9.49
C ALA A 169 -8.50 18.69 -9.22
N VAL A 170 -7.98 19.64 -8.45
CA VAL A 170 -8.67 20.92 -8.20
C VAL A 170 -8.76 21.76 -9.48
N GLY A 171 -7.71 21.77 -10.30
CA GLY A 171 -7.73 22.43 -11.62
C GLY A 171 -8.84 21.90 -12.52
N TYR A 172 -9.09 20.59 -12.49
CA TYR A 172 -10.20 19.98 -13.20
C TYR A 172 -11.56 20.48 -12.69
N LEU A 173 -11.78 20.54 -11.37
CA LEU A 173 -13.02 21.10 -10.80
C LEU A 173 -13.22 22.58 -11.19
N LEU A 174 -12.15 23.37 -11.14
CA LEU A 174 -12.18 24.79 -11.56
C LEU A 174 -12.52 24.94 -13.05
N SER A 175 -12.00 24.04 -13.91
CA SER A 175 -12.32 24.04 -15.35
C SER A 175 -13.79 23.74 -15.64
N LYS A 176 -14.46 23.00 -14.76
CA LYS A 176 -15.91 22.77 -14.82
C LYS A 176 -16.72 23.93 -14.24
N GLY A 177 -16.06 24.94 -13.62
CA GLY A 177 -16.69 26.16 -13.10
C GLY A 177 -16.98 26.14 -11.59
N HIS A 178 -16.47 25.15 -10.84
CA HIS A 178 -16.62 25.13 -9.39
C HIS A 178 -15.65 26.10 -8.73
N THR A 179 -16.15 26.95 -7.85
CA THR A 179 -15.35 27.89 -7.02
C THR A 179 -15.56 27.69 -5.52
N LYS A 180 -16.61 26.94 -5.14
CA LYS A 180 -16.93 26.58 -3.76
C LYS A 180 -16.59 25.11 -3.56
N ILE A 181 -15.33 24.84 -3.23
CA ILE A 181 -14.76 23.48 -3.18
C ILE A 181 -14.44 23.13 -1.73
N GLY A 182 -14.93 21.97 -1.30
CA GLY A 182 -14.55 21.34 -0.04
C GLY A 182 -13.49 20.28 -0.26
N ILE A 183 -12.68 20.02 0.76
CA ILE A 183 -11.66 18.97 0.75
C ILE A 183 -11.91 18.03 1.92
N VAL A 184 -11.89 16.71 1.67
CA VAL A 184 -12.09 15.68 2.70
C VAL A 184 -10.99 14.63 2.62
N GLY A 185 -10.37 14.32 3.76
CA GLY A 185 -9.34 13.27 3.85
C GLY A 185 -8.01 13.76 4.40
N GLY A 186 -7.11 12.80 4.65
CA GLY A 186 -5.82 13.05 5.28
C GLY A 186 -5.95 13.52 6.73
N MET A 187 -4.82 13.58 7.44
CA MET A 187 -4.81 13.95 8.86
C MET A 187 -4.44 15.43 9.11
N GLY A 188 -4.25 16.21 8.05
CA GLY A 188 -4.13 17.67 8.13
C GLY A 188 -2.83 18.23 8.68
N GLU A 189 -1.87 17.41 9.05
CA GLU A 189 -0.60 17.86 9.61
C GLU A 189 0.46 18.12 8.53
N ARG A 190 1.35 19.07 8.84
CA ARG A 190 2.22 19.74 7.87
C ARG A 190 3.57 19.05 7.76
N GLU A 191 3.60 17.80 7.28
CA GLU A 191 4.86 17.10 7.11
C GLU A 191 5.08 16.73 5.64
N HIS A 192 6.18 17.22 5.04
CA HIS A 192 6.57 16.83 3.68
C HIS A 192 6.73 15.32 3.58
N GLY A 193 6.14 14.75 2.52
CA GLY A 193 6.15 13.31 2.26
C GLY A 193 5.00 12.55 2.89
N ASN A 194 4.12 13.21 3.64
CA ASN A 194 2.83 12.65 4.02
C ASN A 194 1.83 12.89 2.89
N VAL A 195 1.45 11.81 2.20
CA VAL A 195 0.58 11.88 1.01
C VAL A 195 -0.70 12.69 1.23
N GLY A 196 -1.30 12.59 2.42
CA GLY A 196 -2.50 13.37 2.76
C GLY A 196 -2.23 14.86 2.87
N ALA A 197 -1.07 15.25 3.43
CA ALA A 197 -0.65 16.64 3.51
C ALA A 197 -0.30 17.19 2.12
N ASP A 198 0.46 16.46 1.32
CA ASP A 198 0.85 16.89 -0.03
C ASP A 198 -0.37 17.09 -0.92
N ARG A 199 -1.36 16.18 -0.88
CA ARG A 199 -2.65 16.34 -1.58
C ARG A 199 -3.42 17.56 -1.10
N LEU A 200 -3.51 17.78 0.22
CA LEU A 200 -4.20 18.96 0.77
C LEU A 200 -3.51 20.25 0.35
N TYR A 201 -2.19 20.35 0.49
CA TYR A 201 -1.45 21.57 0.14
C TYR A 201 -1.40 21.83 -1.36
N GLY A 202 -1.31 20.78 -2.20
CA GLY A 202 -1.44 20.90 -3.64
C GLY A 202 -2.79 21.48 -4.05
N ALA A 203 -3.87 20.99 -3.44
CA ALA A 203 -5.22 21.50 -3.66
C ALA A 203 -5.35 22.99 -3.24
N MET A 204 -4.85 23.34 -2.05
CA MET A 204 -4.88 24.72 -1.53
C MET A 204 -4.06 25.66 -2.40
N GLU A 205 -2.89 25.24 -2.87
CA GLU A 205 -2.05 26.06 -3.75
C GLU A 205 -2.75 26.33 -5.09
N LYS A 206 -3.44 25.33 -5.65
CA LYS A 206 -4.21 25.53 -6.89
C LYS A 206 -5.35 26.52 -6.73
N LEU A 207 -6.07 26.45 -5.62
CA LEU A 207 -7.13 27.43 -5.31
C LEU A 207 -6.56 28.85 -5.20
N LYS A 208 -5.45 28.99 -4.48
CA LYS A 208 -4.73 30.26 -4.31
C LYS A 208 -4.24 30.84 -5.65
N GLU A 209 -3.59 30.04 -6.51
CA GLU A 209 -3.16 30.42 -7.86
C GLU A 209 -4.33 30.90 -8.72
N SER A 210 -5.53 30.37 -8.46
CA SER A 210 -6.76 30.73 -9.20
C SER A 210 -7.53 31.89 -8.57
N GLY A 211 -6.97 32.55 -7.54
CA GLY A 211 -7.59 33.67 -6.85
C GLY A 211 -8.79 33.31 -5.98
N ILE A 212 -8.94 32.03 -5.59
CA ILE A 212 -10.05 31.56 -4.79
C ILE A 212 -9.61 31.47 -3.33
N SER A 213 -10.34 32.17 -2.46
CA SER A 213 -10.14 32.08 -1.01
C SER A 213 -10.58 30.71 -0.49
N PHE A 214 -9.75 30.09 0.32
CA PHE A 214 -10.02 28.80 0.97
C PHE A 214 -9.90 28.95 2.49
N GLU A 215 -11.02 28.90 3.15
CA GLU A 215 -11.09 28.93 4.61
C GLU A 215 -10.97 27.51 5.13
N ARG A 216 -9.76 27.12 5.58
CA ARG A 216 -9.46 25.75 5.96
C ARG A 216 -10.42 25.19 7.01
N GLU A 217 -10.71 25.94 8.07
CA GLU A 217 -11.60 25.53 9.15
C GLU A 217 -13.04 25.27 8.67
N ARG A 218 -13.43 25.91 7.58
CA ARG A 218 -14.77 25.81 7.00
C ARG A 218 -14.84 24.77 5.88
N CYS A 219 -13.83 24.71 5.02
CA CYS A 219 -13.87 23.97 3.75
C CYS A 219 -13.01 22.69 3.75
N TYR A 220 -12.34 22.36 4.86
CA TYR A 220 -11.57 21.14 5.01
C TYR A 220 -12.05 20.30 6.20
N GLU A 221 -12.12 18.99 6.01
CA GLU A 221 -12.42 18.04 7.08
C GLU A 221 -11.46 16.84 6.99
N PRO A 222 -10.64 16.60 8.02
CA PRO A 222 -9.72 15.45 8.02
C PRO A 222 -10.48 14.13 8.10
N ALA A 223 -9.91 13.11 7.49
CA ALA A 223 -10.42 11.75 7.54
C ALA A 223 -9.30 10.72 7.35
N LYS A 224 -9.35 9.61 8.05
CA LYS A 224 -8.58 8.41 7.70
C LYS A 224 -8.99 7.91 6.31
N PHE A 225 -8.10 7.15 5.64
CA PHE A 225 -8.36 6.60 4.30
C PHE A 225 -9.32 5.41 4.34
N SER A 226 -10.55 5.64 4.80
CA SER A 226 -11.63 4.65 4.83
C SER A 226 -12.97 5.27 4.42
N ALA A 227 -13.90 4.44 3.91
CA ALA A 227 -15.22 4.91 3.50
C ALA A 227 -16.04 5.42 4.69
N GLU A 228 -15.92 4.79 5.85
CA GLU A 228 -16.59 5.20 7.09
C GLU A 228 -16.14 6.60 7.52
N ALA A 229 -14.83 6.83 7.60
CA ALA A 229 -14.29 8.14 7.96
C ALA A 229 -14.62 9.21 6.90
N GLY A 230 -14.60 8.83 5.62
CA GLY A 230 -15.01 9.70 4.51
C GLY A 230 -16.48 10.11 4.61
N TYR A 231 -17.36 9.18 4.97
CA TYR A 231 -18.78 9.45 5.20
C TYR A 231 -18.99 10.44 6.34
N ASP A 232 -18.41 10.17 7.51
CA ASP A 232 -18.60 11.02 8.68
C ASP A 232 -18.03 12.43 8.48
N SER A 233 -16.85 12.52 7.86
CA SER A 233 -16.19 13.80 7.62
C SER A 233 -16.90 14.60 6.52
N ALA A 234 -17.30 13.97 5.42
CA ALA A 234 -18.06 14.67 4.39
C ALA A 234 -19.42 15.17 4.91
N ARG A 235 -20.09 14.40 5.76
CA ARG A 235 -21.33 14.83 6.39
C ARG A 235 -21.13 16.10 7.23
N ARG A 236 -20.12 16.12 8.11
CA ARG A 236 -19.79 17.30 8.92
C ARG A 236 -19.44 18.51 8.05
N LEU A 237 -18.65 18.28 6.98
CA LEU A 237 -18.29 19.34 6.05
C LEU A 237 -19.52 19.97 5.36
N LEU A 238 -20.40 19.14 4.79
CA LEU A 238 -21.57 19.58 4.05
C LEU A 238 -22.65 20.21 4.94
N GLU A 239 -22.80 19.76 6.19
CA GLU A 239 -23.66 20.41 7.18
C GLU A 239 -23.11 21.78 7.61
N ARG A 240 -21.77 21.95 7.71
CA ARG A 240 -21.11 23.20 8.08
C ARG A 240 -21.03 24.21 6.94
N ALA A 241 -20.87 23.73 5.72
CA ALA A 241 -20.67 24.55 4.51
C ALA A 241 -21.59 24.09 3.36
N PRO A 242 -22.92 24.31 3.48
CA PRO A 242 -23.89 23.82 2.49
C PRO A 242 -23.78 24.51 1.12
N GLU A 243 -22.99 25.58 1.00
CA GLU A 243 -22.70 26.27 -0.26
C GLU A 243 -21.65 25.54 -1.13
N ILE A 244 -20.98 24.51 -0.61
CA ILE A 244 -20.00 23.72 -1.37
C ILE A 244 -20.70 23.05 -2.56
N THR A 245 -20.14 23.23 -3.74
CA THR A 245 -20.66 22.64 -4.99
C THR A 245 -19.81 21.49 -5.51
N ALA A 246 -18.60 21.33 -5.00
CA ALA A 246 -17.73 20.20 -5.31
C ALA A 246 -16.89 19.78 -4.10
N VAL A 247 -16.62 18.50 -3.99
CA VAL A 247 -15.72 17.91 -2.99
C VAL A 247 -14.54 17.26 -3.71
N PHE A 248 -13.32 17.60 -3.32
CA PHE A 248 -12.13 16.84 -3.58
C PHE A 248 -11.86 15.91 -2.39
N ALA A 249 -12.05 14.62 -2.58
CA ALA A 249 -11.72 13.60 -1.60
C ALA A 249 -10.30 13.10 -1.84
N LEU A 250 -9.47 13.09 -0.78
CA LEU A 250 -8.05 12.77 -0.90
C LEU A 250 -7.76 11.27 -1.13
N SER A 251 -8.81 10.43 -1.28
CA SER A 251 -8.75 9.08 -1.83
C SER A 251 -10.12 8.67 -2.38
N ASP A 252 -10.17 7.67 -3.25
CA ASP A 252 -11.42 7.12 -3.78
C ASP A 252 -12.26 6.47 -2.69
N THR A 253 -11.63 5.83 -1.72
CA THR A 253 -12.32 5.24 -0.58
C THR A 253 -13.04 6.30 0.25
N VAL A 254 -12.39 7.45 0.49
CA VAL A 254 -13.01 8.62 1.13
C VAL A 254 -14.10 9.21 0.24
N ALA A 255 -13.87 9.29 -1.10
CA ALA A 255 -14.86 9.79 -2.05
C ALA A 255 -16.16 8.97 -2.04
N ILE A 256 -16.06 7.63 -2.01
CA ILE A 256 -17.22 6.74 -1.93
C ILE A 256 -18.01 7.01 -0.65
N GLY A 257 -17.32 7.21 0.48
CA GLY A 257 -17.96 7.61 1.74
C GLY A 257 -18.66 8.97 1.61
N ALA A 258 -17.99 9.96 1.01
CA ALA A 258 -18.56 11.29 0.79
C ALA A 258 -19.77 11.28 -0.13
N MET A 259 -19.76 10.46 -1.19
CA MET A 259 -20.91 10.28 -2.07
C MET A 259 -22.12 9.71 -1.32
N ARG A 260 -21.89 8.77 -0.40
CA ARG A 260 -22.94 8.22 0.45
C ARG A 260 -23.48 9.27 1.42
N ALA A 261 -22.62 10.05 2.07
CA ALA A 261 -23.03 11.13 2.96
C ALA A 261 -23.90 12.18 2.24
N ALA A 262 -23.47 12.60 1.04
CA ALA A 262 -24.25 13.52 0.21
C ALA A 262 -25.65 12.96 -0.10
N LYS A 263 -25.74 11.68 -0.47
CA LYS A 263 -27.03 11.03 -0.73
C LYS A 263 -27.95 11.02 0.49
N ASP A 264 -27.41 10.75 1.67
CA ASP A 264 -28.19 10.72 2.92
C ASP A 264 -28.62 12.13 3.37
N LEU A 265 -27.90 13.16 2.95
CA LEU A 265 -28.29 14.58 3.11
C LEU A 265 -29.26 15.06 2.01
N GLY A 266 -29.71 14.17 1.10
CA GLY A 266 -30.66 14.49 0.03
C GLY A 266 -30.02 15.15 -1.19
N LEU A 267 -28.69 15.21 -1.27
CA LEU A 267 -27.98 15.77 -2.43
C LEU A 267 -27.81 14.73 -3.53
N SER A 268 -27.99 15.16 -4.77
CA SER A 268 -27.76 14.33 -5.95
C SER A 268 -26.37 14.57 -6.53
N ILE A 269 -25.64 13.48 -6.83
CA ILE A 269 -24.35 13.56 -7.51
C ILE A 269 -24.54 13.14 -8.97
N PRO A 270 -24.08 13.93 -9.93
CA PRO A 270 -23.34 15.19 -9.81
C PRO A 270 -24.23 16.46 -9.75
N ASP A 271 -25.55 16.33 -9.64
CA ASP A 271 -26.51 17.40 -9.89
C ASP A 271 -26.46 18.55 -8.87
N ASP A 272 -26.32 18.25 -7.60
CA ASP A 272 -26.22 19.21 -6.52
C ASP A 272 -24.79 19.33 -5.98
N LEU A 273 -24.03 18.23 -6.03
CA LEU A 273 -22.65 18.16 -5.58
C LEU A 273 -21.80 17.34 -6.56
N SER A 274 -20.70 17.89 -7.03
CA SER A 274 -19.66 17.15 -7.75
C SER A 274 -18.66 16.51 -6.77
N VAL A 275 -18.14 15.33 -7.10
CA VAL A 275 -17.13 14.65 -6.28
C VAL A 275 -16.00 14.15 -7.19
N ILE A 276 -14.75 14.48 -6.84
CA ILE A 276 -13.56 13.90 -7.46
C ILE A 276 -12.75 13.19 -6.37
N GLY A 277 -12.28 11.99 -6.70
CA GLY A 277 -11.44 11.15 -5.85
C GLY A 277 -9.96 11.20 -6.21
N PHE A 278 -9.22 10.31 -5.59
CA PHE A 278 -7.79 10.08 -5.82
C PHE A 278 -7.50 8.60 -5.59
N ASP A 279 -6.62 7.99 -6.34
CA ASP A 279 -6.06 6.64 -6.38
C ASP A 279 -6.42 5.88 -7.65
N GLY A 280 -7.66 5.97 -8.16
CA GLY A 280 -8.13 5.20 -9.33
C GLY A 280 -8.42 3.74 -8.99
N ILE A 281 -8.91 3.45 -7.77
CA ILE A 281 -9.25 2.07 -7.38
C ILE A 281 -10.36 1.48 -8.25
N GLU A 282 -10.44 0.15 -8.33
CA GLU A 282 -11.43 -0.55 -9.15
C GLU A 282 -12.86 -0.09 -8.87
N TYR A 283 -13.22 0.12 -7.60
CA TYR A 283 -14.56 0.55 -7.19
C TYR A 283 -14.99 1.91 -7.76
N SER A 284 -14.05 2.79 -8.13
CA SER A 284 -14.36 4.06 -8.78
C SER A 284 -15.13 3.88 -10.10
N ARG A 285 -14.85 2.77 -10.80
CA ARG A 285 -15.48 2.41 -12.10
C ARG A 285 -16.87 1.84 -11.96
N TYR A 286 -17.20 1.29 -10.78
CA TYR A 286 -18.47 0.59 -10.51
C TYR A 286 -19.37 1.34 -9.53
N SER A 287 -18.93 2.50 -9.00
CA SER A 287 -19.81 3.39 -8.23
C SER A 287 -20.92 3.98 -9.11
N VAL A 288 -22.02 4.40 -8.49
CA VAL A 288 -23.15 5.05 -9.17
C VAL A 288 -23.40 6.40 -8.52
N PRO A 289 -23.08 7.51 -9.23
CA PRO A 289 -22.41 7.62 -10.53
C PRO A 289 -20.96 7.14 -10.49
N ARG A 290 -20.36 6.82 -11.66
CA ARG A 290 -18.94 6.49 -11.76
C ARG A 290 -18.09 7.65 -11.27
N LEU A 291 -17.15 7.37 -10.38
CA LEU A 291 -16.31 8.39 -9.76
C LEU A 291 -15.26 8.92 -10.75
N THR A 292 -15.21 10.24 -10.90
CA THR A 292 -14.06 10.93 -11.51
C THR A 292 -12.92 10.92 -10.50
N THR A 293 -11.71 10.53 -10.91
CA THR A 293 -10.60 10.34 -9.99
C THR A 293 -9.24 10.65 -10.62
N VAL A 294 -8.26 10.96 -9.79
CA VAL A 294 -6.84 10.90 -10.18
C VAL A 294 -6.41 9.44 -10.08
N GLU A 295 -6.12 8.82 -11.22
CA GLU A 295 -5.62 7.44 -11.27
C GLU A 295 -4.10 7.43 -11.10
N GLN A 296 -3.63 6.74 -10.07
CA GLN A 296 -2.24 6.35 -9.88
C GLN A 296 -1.99 5.00 -10.56
N SER A 297 -0.79 4.77 -11.07
CA SER A 297 -0.46 3.48 -11.68
C SER A 297 0.06 2.49 -10.63
N SER A 298 -0.86 1.71 -10.01
CA SER A 298 -0.51 0.65 -9.05
C SER A 298 0.50 -0.33 -9.66
N SER A 299 0.30 -0.73 -10.92
CA SER A 299 1.17 -1.68 -11.61
C SER A 299 2.59 -1.16 -11.81
N LEU A 300 2.77 0.11 -12.18
CA LEU A 300 4.11 0.69 -12.30
C LEU A 300 4.77 0.87 -10.94
N LEU A 301 4.01 1.28 -9.92
CA LEU A 301 4.51 1.37 -8.55
C LEU A 301 5.01 0.01 -8.06
N ALA A 302 4.24 -1.05 -8.25
CA ALA A 302 4.61 -2.41 -7.87
C ALA A 302 5.84 -2.90 -8.65
N GLN A 303 5.81 -2.76 -10.00
CA GLN A 303 6.88 -3.23 -10.88
C GLN A 303 8.21 -2.54 -10.56
N ARG A 304 8.24 -1.20 -10.53
CA ARG A 304 9.47 -0.44 -10.26
C ARG A 304 10.04 -0.74 -8.89
N SER A 305 9.19 -0.88 -7.90
CA SER A 305 9.58 -1.20 -6.53
C SER A 305 10.22 -2.58 -6.40
N VAL A 306 9.63 -3.58 -7.03
CA VAL A 306 10.17 -4.96 -7.01
C VAL A 306 11.45 -5.05 -7.83
N GLU A 307 11.51 -4.46 -9.02
CA GLU A 307 12.71 -4.44 -9.87
C GLU A 307 13.91 -3.81 -9.13
N ASP A 308 13.70 -2.63 -8.52
CA ASP A 308 14.75 -1.95 -7.77
C ASP A 308 15.22 -2.77 -6.57
N LEU A 309 14.29 -3.29 -5.76
CA LEU A 309 14.66 -4.09 -4.60
C LEU A 309 15.45 -5.34 -4.99
N LEU A 310 14.99 -6.10 -5.98
CA LEU A 310 15.67 -7.31 -6.43
C LEU A 310 17.07 -7.02 -7.01
N LEU A 311 17.22 -5.91 -7.74
CA LEU A 311 18.53 -5.49 -8.23
C LEU A 311 19.46 -5.14 -7.07
N ARG A 312 18.98 -4.43 -6.04
CA ARG A 312 19.78 -4.01 -4.88
C ARG A 312 20.08 -5.14 -3.90
N LEU A 313 19.27 -6.20 -3.88
CA LEU A 313 19.59 -7.43 -3.15
C LEU A 313 20.77 -8.18 -3.76
N ASN A 314 20.99 -8.06 -5.07
CA ASN A 314 22.01 -8.82 -5.79
C ASN A 314 23.26 -7.98 -6.13
N TYR A 315 23.12 -6.66 -6.26
CA TYR A 315 24.19 -5.76 -6.68
C TYR A 315 24.23 -4.49 -5.82
N PRO A 316 25.41 -4.02 -5.41
CA PRO A 316 25.56 -2.72 -4.77
C PRO A 316 25.11 -1.59 -5.71
N ARG A 317 24.04 -0.91 -5.39
CA ARG A 317 23.48 0.22 -6.17
C ARG A 317 22.96 1.29 -5.23
N PRO A 318 23.06 2.57 -5.60
CA PRO A 318 22.46 3.66 -4.84
C PRO A 318 20.93 3.53 -4.83
N ALA A 319 20.30 4.17 -3.87
CA ALA A 319 18.85 4.35 -3.84
C ALA A 319 18.36 5.14 -5.07
N VAL A 320 17.14 4.84 -5.50
CA VAL A 320 16.46 5.50 -6.62
C VAL A 320 15.16 6.11 -6.12
N HIS A 321 14.89 7.35 -6.50
CA HIS A 321 13.65 8.04 -6.19
C HIS A 321 12.97 8.42 -7.51
N GLU A 322 11.79 7.83 -7.77
CA GLU A 322 11.08 8.00 -9.04
C GLU A 322 9.64 8.42 -8.80
N LYS A 323 9.22 9.48 -9.50
CA LYS A 323 7.82 9.90 -9.57
C LYS A 323 7.12 9.18 -10.69
N ILE A 324 6.12 8.37 -10.36
CA ILE A 324 5.32 7.60 -11.31
C ILE A 324 4.20 8.50 -11.87
N PRO A 325 3.97 8.47 -13.20
CA PRO A 325 2.92 9.26 -13.82
C PRO A 325 1.53 8.93 -13.30
N PHE A 326 0.68 9.95 -13.28
CA PHE A 326 -0.74 9.87 -12.96
C PHE A 326 -1.59 10.47 -14.09
N ARG A 327 -2.90 10.28 -14.04
CA ARG A 327 -3.85 10.91 -14.96
C ARG A 327 -5.21 11.12 -14.30
N ILE A 328 -6.00 12.07 -14.79
CA ILE A 328 -7.41 12.18 -14.43
C ILE A 328 -8.23 11.22 -15.30
N VAL A 329 -9.02 10.38 -14.65
CA VAL A 329 -10.01 9.51 -15.30
C VAL A 329 -11.38 10.11 -15.07
N GLU A 330 -12.00 10.60 -16.15
CA GLU A 330 -13.34 11.18 -16.09
C GLU A 330 -14.39 10.07 -15.89
N GLY A 331 -15.21 10.26 -14.86
CA GLY A 331 -16.40 9.46 -14.58
C GLY A 331 -17.68 10.28 -14.83
N GLU A 332 -18.67 10.05 -13.98
CA GLU A 332 -20.00 10.69 -14.04
C GLU A 332 -20.24 11.61 -12.84
N SER A 333 -19.33 11.61 -11.86
CA SER A 333 -19.50 12.27 -10.57
C SER A 333 -19.19 13.78 -10.58
N VAL A 334 -18.71 14.34 -11.69
CA VAL A 334 -18.39 15.75 -11.83
C VAL A 334 -19.11 16.35 -13.03
N LYS A 335 -19.78 17.46 -12.82
CA LYS A 335 -20.38 18.28 -13.89
C LYS A 335 -20.28 19.75 -13.55
N LYS A 336 -20.67 20.62 -14.48
CA LYS A 336 -20.76 22.06 -14.25
C LYS A 336 -21.78 22.38 -13.13
N PRO A 337 -21.45 23.26 -12.16
CA PRO A 337 -22.39 23.64 -11.10
C PRO A 337 -23.66 24.28 -11.65
N LYS A 338 -24.79 24.06 -10.97
CA LYS A 338 -26.02 24.82 -11.21
C LYS A 338 -25.72 26.30 -10.93
N LYS A 339 -26.25 27.19 -11.78
CA LYS A 339 -26.12 28.64 -11.59
C LYS A 339 -26.86 29.13 -10.36
#